data_d221bf50afb95ea6e8c3d26efec88029
#
_entry.id   d221bf50afb95ea6e8c3d26efec88029
#
_cell.length_a   1.000
_cell.length_b   1.000
_cell.length_c   1.000
_cell.angle_alpha   90.00
_cell.angle_beta   90.00
_cell.angle_gamma   90.00
#
_symmetry.space_group_name_H-M   'P 1'
#
loop_
_entity.id
_entity.type
_entity.pdbx_description
1 polymer ?
#
loop_
_entity_poly.entity_id
_entity_poly.type
_entity_poly.pdbx_seq_one_letter_code
_entity_poly.pdbx_strand_id
1 'polypeptide(L)'
;MADQACGLEGAREAFARGEIVVLVDEGDDAAGEPGGGDIVVSGSFADAARVAFVSRHGSGCDQVAMDADVLDRLDLPPMALGADGRPSAAAVTVDARTASAGGVTAEDRALTLRLLADPMTRPTDLVRPGHLAPVRAVPGGTLRRAGRPEAAVDLAVLADQSPVVLRVELATDQGTLMTPDQARAFAADHGLACVTLSEIIAHRRRGERHVERYSEAELATEFGTFTAIDFRNRLDGIEHVALVAGDIGDGERVLVRVHSECLTGDILGSLRCDCGHQLHAAMQAVAAEGRGVVLYLRGHEGRGIGLLHKLQAYQLQDSGRDTVDANLDLGLPADARDYGIGAQILTDLGVRSMRLLSNNPAKRAGLEGYGLSIAERVPLVIVPNEHNARYLATKAERMGHEYRDATEETVDGRTA
;
A
#
# COMPACT_ATOMS: atom_id res chain seq x y z
N MET A 1 -20.24 -18.12 16.45
CA MET A 1 -18.89 -18.51 16.90
C MET A 1 -17.88 -18.62 15.75
N ALA A 2 -18.27 -18.44 14.49
CA ALA A 2 -17.33 -18.42 13.34
C ALA A 2 -16.61 -17.08 13.15
N ASP A 3 -17.05 -16.04 13.79
CA ASP A 3 -16.51 -14.66 13.59
C ASP A 3 -15.26 -14.33 14.44
N GLN A 4 -14.84 -15.24 15.34
CA GLN A 4 -13.69 -15.03 16.23
C GLN A 4 -12.38 -15.71 15.75
N ALA A 5 -12.42 -16.48 14.68
CA ALA A 5 -11.25 -17.21 14.19
C ALA A 5 -10.40 -16.43 13.17
N CYS A 6 -10.97 -15.44 12.49
CA CYS A 6 -10.26 -14.60 11.52
C CYS A 6 -9.94 -13.23 12.13
N GLY A 7 -8.70 -12.78 12.01
CA GLY A 7 -8.24 -11.48 12.45
C GLY A 7 -6.74 -11.49 12.77
N LEU A 8 -6.10 -10.36 12.51
CA LEU A 8 -4.64 -10.23 12.59
C LEU A 8 -4.09 -10.60 13.98
N GLU A 9 -4.71 -10.16 15.07
CA GLU A 9 -4.15 -10.41 16.41
C GLU A 9 -4.16 -11.90 16.77
N GLY A 10 -5.28 -12.61 16.50
CA GLY A 10 -5.36 -14.04 16.73
C GLY A 10 -4.39 -14.84 15.84
N ALA A 11 -4.23 -14.43 14.58
CA ALA A 11 -3.29 -15.04 13.66
C ALA A 11 -1.82 -14.79 14.08
N ARG A 12 -1.49 -13.57 14.51
CA ARG A 12 -0.18 -13.19 15.02
C ARG A 12 0.19 -14.03 16.25
N GLU A 13 -0.70 -14.14 17.22
CA GLU A 13 -0.48 -14.97 18.42
C GLU A 13 -0.33 -16.45 18.08
N ALA A 14 -1.17 -16.99 17.21
CA ALA A 14 -1.08 -18.39 16.76
C ALA A 14 0.26 -18.64 16.07
N PHE A 15 0.65 -17.73 15.16
CA PHE A 15 1.92 -17.86 14.42
C PHE A 15 3.14 -17.73 15.35
N ALA A 16 3.08 -16.87 16.38
CA ALA A 16 4.13 -16.74 17.42
C ALA A 16 4.30 -18.04 18.24
N ARG A 17 3.21 -18.81 18.43
CA ARG A 17 3.27 -20.16 19.04
C ARG A 17 3.70 -21.27 18.08
N GLY A 18 3.98 -20.94 16.82
CA GLY A 18 4.35 -21.89 15.78
C GLY A 18 3.14 -22.68 15.23
N GLU A 19 1.92 -22.23 15.44
CA GLU A 19 0.73 -22.85 14.86
C GLU A 19 0.60 -22.52 13.37
N ILE A 20 -0.12 -23.36 12.64
CA ILE A 20 -0.46 -23.14 11.25
C ILE A 20 -1.49 -22.00 11.17
N VAL A 21 -1.30 -21.08 10.22
CA VAL A 21 -2.24 -20.00 9.95
C VAL A 21 -2.68 -20.06 8.49
N VAL A 22 -3.91 -19.65 8.20
CA VAL A 22 -4.41 -19.48 6.84
C VAL A 22 -4.34 -18.00 6.49
N LEU A 23 -3.58 -17.68 5.44
CA LEU A 23 -3.50 -16.33 4.85
C LEU A 23 -4.49 -16.25 3.69
N VAL A 24 -5.45 -15.35 3.76
CA VAL A 24 -6.49 -15.15 2.74
C VAL A 24 -6.18 -13.90 1.93
N ASP A 25 -6.18 -14.06 0.62
CA ASP A 25 -6.09 -12.98 -0.35
C ASP A 25 -7.46 -12.82 -1.02
N GLU A 26 -8.11 -11.69 -0.79
CA GLU A 26 -9.46 -11.43 -1.30
C GLU A 26 -9.48 -11.12 -2.80
N GLY A 27 -8.29 -10.98 -3.41
CA GLY A 27 -8.11 -10.54 -4.78
C GLY A 27 -8.25 -9.04 -4.92
N ASP A 28 -7.75 -8.49 -6.01
CA ASP A 28 -7.98 -7.10 -6.39
C ASP A 28 -8.98 -7.09 -7.54
N ASP A 29 -10.22 -6.65 -7.26
CA ASP A 29 -11.28 -6.51 -8.27
C ASP A 29 -10.84 -5.62 -9.45
N ALA A 30 -9.86 -4.72 -9.22
CA ALA A 30 -9.32 -3.83 -10.24
C ALA A 30 -8.27 -4.50 -11.15
N ALA A 31 -7.53 -5.50 -10.64
CA ALA A 31 -6.50 -6.22 -11.41
C ALA A 31 -7.06 -7.50 -12.07
N GLY A 32 -8.24 -7.97 -11.65
CA GLY A 32 -8.88 -9.18 -12.19
C GLY A 32 -8.15 -10.47 -11.82
N GLU A 33 -7.20 -10.44 -10.87
CA GLU A 33 -6.56 -11.64 -10.37
C GLU A 33 -7.48 -12.34 -9.35
N PRO A 34 -7.71 -13.65 -9.49
CA PRO A 34 -8.55 -14.37 -8.55
C PRO A 34 -7.88 -14.43 -7.19
N GLY A 35 -8.60 -14.03 -6.15
CA GLY A 35 -8.18 -14.24 -4.76
C GLY A 35 -8.01 -15.73 -4.42
N GLY A 36 -7.48 -16.01 -3.22
CA GLY A 36 -7.25 -17.39 -2.79
C GLY A 36 -6.86 -17.48 -1.33
N GLY A 37 -6.27 -18.60 -0.94
CA GLY A 37 -5.75 -18.82 0.40
C GLY A 37 -4.47 -19.63 0.40
N ASP A 38 -3.57 -19.30 1.31
CA ASP A 38 -2.34 -20.05 1.56
C ASP A 38 -2.34 -20.63 2.97
N ILE A 39 -1.81 -21.83 3.13
CA ILE A 39 -1.39 -22.34 4.44
C ILE A 39 0.03 -21.81 4.68
N VAL A 40 0.25 -21.21 5.86
CA VAL A 40 1.55 -20.65 6.22
C VAL A 40 2.06 -21.24 7.54
N VAL A 41 3.37 -21.53 7.58
CA VAL A 41 4.07 -22.09 8.74
C VAL A 41 5.40 -21.39 8.93
N SER A 42 5.70 -20.96 10.16
CA SER A 42 7.00 -20.41 10.50
C SER A 42 8.12 -21.41 10.27
N GLY A 43 9.19 -21.00 9.56
CA GLY A 43 10.37 -21.82 9.37
C GLY A 43 11.02 -22.24 10.68
N SER A 44 10.99 -21.39 11.70
CA SER A 44 11.56 -21.68 13.02
C SER A 44 10.84 -22.82 13.76
N PHE A 45 9.54 -23.00 13.51
CA PHE A 45 8.70 -24.01 14.16
C PHE A 45 8.35 -25.19 13.23
N ALA A 46 8.98 -25.26 12.05
CA ALA A 46 8.69 -26.34 11.10
C ALA A 46 9.06 -27.70 11.69
N ASP A 47 8.11 -28.63 11.66
CA ASP A 47 8.27 -30.03 12.01
C ASP A 47 7.62 -30.93 10.96
N ALA A 48 7.87 -32.23 11.04
CA ALA A 48 7.34 -33.21 10.08
C ALA A 48 5.80 -33.22 10.03
N ALA A 49 5.12 -32.99 11.17
CA ALA A 49 3.65 -33.02 11.23
C ALA A 49 3.03 -31.82 10.51
N ARG A 50 3.59 -30.61 10.74
CA ARG A 50 3.16 -29.37 10.07
C ARG A 50 3.41 -29.43 8.57
N VAL A 51 4.61 -29.84 8.16
CA VAL A 51 4.95 -30.00 6.74
C VAL A 51 4.06 -31.03 6.06
N ALA A 52 3.81 -32.19 6.70
CA ALA A 52 2.90 -33.19 6.16
C ALA A 52 1.46 -32.68 6.05
N PHE A 53 0.99 -31.86 6.99
CA PHE A 53 -0.32 -31.20 6.90
C PHE A 53 -0.39 -30.27 5.69
N VAL A 54 0.61 -29.39 5.54
CA VAL A 54 0.70 -28.44 4.41
C VAL A 54 0.73 -29.20 3.07
N SER A 55 1.58 -30.23 2.95
CA SER A 55 1.68 -31.01 1.71
C SER A 55 0.41 -31.79 1.36
N ARG A 56 -0.44 -32.10 2.36
CA ARG A 56 -1.71 -32.82 2.13
C ARG A 56 -2.81 -31.90 1.59
N HIS A 57 -2.83 -30.67 2.01
CA HIS A 57 -3.92 -29.72 1.72
C HIS A 57 -3.53 -28.64 0.70
N GLY A 58 -2.28 -28.59 0.32
CA GLY A 58 -1.75 -27.61 -0.62
C GLY A 58 -1.70 -28.08 -2.06
N SER A 59 -1.42 -27.16 -2.95
CA SER A 59 -1.30 -27.37 -4.41
C SER A 59 -0.09 -28.21 -4.83
N GLY A 60 0.77 -28.62 -3.88
CA GLY A 60 1.98 -29.40 -4.14
C GLY A 60 3.22 -28.58 -4.52
N CYS A 61 3.14 -27.27 -4.50
CA CYS A 61 4.29 -26.37 -4.71
C CYS A 61 4.71 -25.75 -3.38
N ASP A 62 5.67 -26.37 -2.69
CA ASP A 62 6.19 -25.90 -1.40
C ASP A 62 7.10 -24.69 -1.60
N GLN A 63 6.53 -23.49 -1.52
CA GLN A 63 7.28 -22.24 -1.60
C GLN A 63 7.70 -21.79 -0.20
N VAL A 64 8.88 -21.18 -0.11
CA VAL A 64 9.37 -20.57 1.12
C VAL A 64 9.50 -19.07 0.89
N ALA A 65 8.53 -18.29 1.38
CA ALA A 65 8.62 -16.84 1.37
C ALA A 65 9.73 -16.40 2.33
N MET A 66 10.66 -15.59 1.84
CA MET A 66 11.84 -15.19 2.58
C MET A 66 12.15 -13.72 2.35
N ASP A 67 12.62 -13.06 3.41
CA ASP A 67 13.18 -11.73 3.30
C ASP A 67 14.42 -11.72 2.39
N ALA A 68 14.66 -10.61 1.69
CA ALA A 68 15.75 -10.46 0.74
C ALA A 68 17.12 -10.67 1.38
N ASP A 69 17.34 -10.12 2.59
CA ASP A 69 18.63 -10.20 3.29
C ASP A 69 18.95 -11.63 3.72
N VAL A 70 17.92 -12.43 4.06
CA VAL A 70 18.11 -13.86 4.39
C VAL A 70 18.55 -14.66 3.16
N LEU A 71 17.92 -14.41 2.01
CA LEU A 71 18.30 -15.06 0.74
C LEU A 71 19.74 -14.69 0.34
N ASP A 72 20.10 -13.42 0.47
CA ASP A 72 21.44 -12.93 0.12
C ASP A 72 22.50 -13.51 1.07
N ARG A 73 22.22 -13.54 2.39
CA ARG A 73 23.09 -14.18 3.39
C ARG A 73 23.34 -15.66 3.12
N LEU A 74 22.31 -16.37 2.65
CA LEU A 74 22.38 -17.80 2.36
C LEU A 74 22.86 -18.12 0.94
N ASP A 75 23.23 -17.11 0.13
CA ASP A 75 23.66 -17.25 -1.26
C ASP A 75 22.64 -18.03 -2.09
N LEU A 76 21.38 -17.60 -2.06
CA LEU A 76 20.26 -18.15 -2.82
C LEU A 76 19.87 -17.17 -3.94
N PRO A 77 20.56 -17.21 -5.10
CA PRO A 77 20.33 -16.28 -6.18
C PRO A 77 18.99 -16.52 -6.88
N PRO A 78 18.46 -15.52 -7.62
CA PRO A 78 17.30 -15.70 -8.47
C PRO A 78 17.48 -16.85 -9.45
N MET A 79 16.41 -17.62 -9.69
CA MET A 79 16.43 -18.78 -10.59
C MET A 79 16.61 -18.37 -12.06
N ALA A 80 16.04 -17.23 -12.46
CA ALA A 80 16.10 -16.71 -13.83
C ALA A 80 15.98 -15.19 -13.86
N LEU A 81 16.26 -14.62 -15.02
CA LEU A 81 15.86 -13.26 -15.36
C LEU A 81 14.50 -13.31 -16.08
N GLY A 82 13.60 -12.39 -15.71
CA GLY A 82 12.34 -12.19 -16.43
C GLY A 82 12.57 -11.67 -17.86
N ALA A 83 11.53 -11.67 -18.68
CA ALA A 83 11.57 -11.14 -20.04
C ALA A 83 11.91 -9.63 -20.09
N ASP A 84 11.68 -8.92 -19.00
CA ASP A 84 12.03 -7.50 -18.79
C ASP A 84 13.48 -7.30 -18.29
N GLY A 85 14.28 -8.37 -18.19
CA GLY A 85 15.65 -8.37 -17.68
C GLY A 85 15.75 -8.26 -16.15
N ARG A 86 14.65 -8.23 -15.41
CA ARG A 86 14.65 -8.20 -13.95
C ARG A 86 14.80 -9.60 -13.36
N PRO A 87 15.47 -9.73 -12.19
CA PRO A 87 15.54 -11.00 -11.49
C PRO A 87 14.13 -11.52 -11.11
N SER A 88 13.89 -12.83 -11.31
CA SER A 88 12.66 -13.45 -10.83
C SER A 88 12.59 -13.43 -9.30
N ALA A 89 11.37 -13.40 -8.74
CA ALA A 89 11.18 -13.55 -7.30
C ALA A 89 11.57 -14.97 -6.82
N ALA A 90 11.41 -15.99 -7.68
CA ALA A 90 11.82 -17.36 -7.39
C ALA A 90 13.36 -17.45 -7.38
N ALA A 91 13.91 -18.00 -6.30
CA ALA A 91 15.32 -18.30 -6.16
C ALA A 91 15.59 -19.78 -6.44
N VAL A 92 16.87 -20.15 -6.56
CA VAL A 92 17.27 -21.56 -6.72
C VAL A 92 16.73 -22.42 -5.60
N THR A 93 16.22 -23.61 -5.95
CA THR A 93 15.68 -24.55 -4.96
C THR A 93 16.78 -25.08 -4.04
N VAL A 94 16.41 -25.47 -2.82
CA VAL A 94 17.37 -25.76 -1.77
C VAL A 94 16.92 -26.90 -0.87
N ASP A 95 17.89 -27.66 -0.34
CA ASP A 95 17.73 -28.62 0.75
C ASP A 95 18.83 -28.49 1.77
N ALA A 96 18.59 -29.03 2.98
CA ALA A 96 19.61 -29.20 3.99
C ALA A 96 20.67 -30.22 3.49
N ARG A 97 21.95 -29.90 3.65
CA ARG A 97 23.04 -30.84 3.28
C ARG A 97 22.97 -32.16 4.06
N THR A 98 22.43 -32.12 5.27
CA THR A 98 22.29 -33.28 6.16
C THR A 98 20.98 -34.00 6.05
N ALA A 99 20.15 -33.68 5.02
CA ALA A 99 18.90 -34.38 4.76
C ALA A 99 19.14 -35.89 4.52
N SER A 100 18.43 -36.73 5.26
CA SER A 100 18.67 -38.17 5.31
C SER A 100 18.08 -38.91 4.12
N ALA A 101 16.97 -38.40 3.57
CA ALA A 101 16.23 -39.00 2.47
C ALA A 101 16.23 -38.11 1.22
N GLY A 102 17.29 -37.37 0.97
CA GLY A 102 17.47 -36.57 -0.22
C GLY A 102 16.57 -35.32 -0.27
N GLY A 103 16.05 -34.83 0.87
CA GLY A 103 15.26 -33.60 0.94
C GLY A 103 13.76 -33.79 0.69
N VAL A 104 13.28 -34.96 0.32
CA VAL A 104 11.90 -35.20 -0.14
C VAL A 104 10.89 -35.31 1.01
N THR A 105 11.30 -35.98 2.12
CA THR A 105 10.40 -36.28 3.23
C THR A 105 9.98 -35.02 4.01
N ALA A 106 8.82 -35.09 4.68
CA ALA A 106 8.37 -34.00 5.57
C ALA A 106 9.42 -33.67 6.66
N GLU A 107 10.14 -34.65 7.16
CA GLU A 107 11.25 -34.48 8.12
C GLU A 107 12.40 -33.66 7.52
N ASP A 108 12.87 -34.05 6.31
CA ASP A 108 13.96 -33.36 5.63
C ASP A 108 13.58 -31.93 5.23
N ARG A 109 12.31 -31.71 4.77
CA ARG A 109 11.81 -30.37 4.46
C ARG A 109 11.71 -29.51 5.71
N ALA A 110 11.24 -30.08 6.83
CA ALA A 110 11.18 -29.39 8.11
C ALA A 110 12.61 -29.03 8.61
N LEU A 111 13.58 -29.92 8.43
CA LEU A 111 14.99 -29.63 8.74
C LEU A 111 15.51 -28.48 7.88
N THR A 112 15.24 -28.49 6.58
CA THR A 112 15.65 -27.43 5.66
C THR A 112 15.05 -26.08 6.06
N LEU A 113 13.74 -26.05 6.39
CA LEU A 113 13.04 -24.83 6.84
C LEU A 113 13.65 -24.25 8.10
N ARG A 114 13.95 -25.10 9.10
CA ARG A 114 14.61 -24.64 10.34
C ARG A 114 16.00 -24.07 10.07
N LEU A 115 16.78 -24.70 9.19
CA LEU A 115 18.08 -24.15 8.78
C LEU A 115 17.96 -22.82 8.05
N LEU A 116 16.99 -22.67 7.14
CA LEU A 116 16.75 -21.40 6.47
C LEU A 116 16.39 -20.27 7.46
N ALA A 117 15.64 -20.62 8.51
CA ALA A 117 15.21 -19.66 9.55
C ALA A 117 16.28 -19.36 10.60
N ASP A 118 17.31 -20.20 10.74
CA ASP A 118 18.37 -20.02 11.73
C ASP A 118 19.39 -18.98 11.22
N PRO A 119 19.63 -17.88 11.98
CA PRO A 119 20.60 -16.86 11.60
C PRO A 119 22.05 -17.38 11.56
N MET A 120 22.36 -18.50 12.21
CA MET A 120 23.68 -19.10 12.25
C MET A 120 23.96 -20.02 11.05
N THR A 121 22.97 -20.37 10.25
CA THR A 121 23.13 -21.21 9.06
C THR A 121 24.01 -20.51 8.02
N ARG A 122 24.94 -21.27 7.47
CA ARG A 122 25.86 -20.82 6.41
C ARG A 122 25.44 -21.40 5.06
N PRO A 123 25.81 -20.76 3.93
CA PRO A 123 25.56 -21.29 2.59
C PRO A 123 26.03 -22.74 2.38
N THR A 124 27.13 -23.13 3.08
CA THR A 124 27.68 -24.48 3.00
C THR A 124 26.87 -25.56 3.70
N ASP A 125 25.92 -25.19 4.55
CA ASP A 125 25.03 -26.13 5.25
C ASP A 125 23.85 -26.56 4.36
N LEU A 126 23.74 -25.93 3.17
CA LEU A 126 22.69 -26.14 2.19
C LEU A 126 23.22 -26.77 0.89
N VAL A 127 22.38 -27.45 0.15
CA VAL A 127 22.65 -27.96 -1.22
C VAL A 127 21.66 -27.34 -2.21
N ARG A 128 22.12 -27.15 -3.43
CA ARG A 128 21.37 -26.56 -4.56
C ARG A 128 21.66 -27.39 -5.81
N PRO A 129 20.63 -27.78 -6.61
CA PRO A 129 19.20 -27.62 -6.35
C PRO A 129 18.69 -28.53 -5.22
N GLY A 130 17.49 -28.23 -4.72
CA GLY A 130 16.77 -29.02 -3.73
C GLY A 130 15.27 -29.07 -4.02
N HIS A 131 14.44 -29.31 -3.00
CA HIS A 131 12.99 -29.51 -3.14
C HIS A 131 12.16 -28.37 -2.60
N LEU A 132 12.68 -27.52 -1.72
CA LEU A 132 12.01 -26.28 -1.32
C LEU A 132 12.32 -25.17 -2.30
N ALA A 133 11.30 -24.39 -2.64
CA ALA A 133 11.39 -23.27 -3.60
C ALA A 133 11.35 -21.91 -2.87
N PRO A 134 12.51 -21.30 -2.57
CA PRO A 134 12.52 -19.99 -1.96
C PRO A 134 11.96 -18.93 -2.91
N VAL A 135 11.18 -17.99 -2.34
CA VAL A 135 10.60 -16.85 -3.04
C VAL A 135 10.98 -15.58 -2.30
N ARG A 136 11.61 -14.67 -3.00
CA ARG A 136 12.05 -13.37 -2.47
C ARG A 136 10.85 -12.46 -2.26
N ALA A 137 10.55 -12.11 -1.03
CA ALA A 137 9.65 -11.01 -0.71
C ALA A 137 10.32 -9.66 -1.08
N VAL A 138 9.53 -8.73 -1.58
CA VAL A 138 10.03 -7.41 -1.94
C VAL A 138 10.36 -6.62 -0.66
N PRO A 139 11.53 -5.96 -0.58
CA PRO A 139 11.83 -5.05 0.53
C PRO A 139 10.72 -4.01 0.72
N GLY A 140 10.25 -3.84 1.96
CA GLY A 140 9.07 -3.05 2.28
C GLY A 140 7.77 -3.88 2.41
N GLY A 141 7.81 -5.17 2.05
CA GLY A 141 6.73 -6.13 2.28
C GLY A 141 5.43 -5.75 1.57
N THR A 142 4.30 -6.05 2.23
CA THR A 142 2.96 -5.80 1.68
C THR A 142 2.66 -4.34 1.37
N LEU A 143 3.37 -3.40 1.99
CA LEU A 143 3.20 -1.97 1.72
C LEU A 143 3.80 -1.55 0.38
N ARG A 144 4.74 -2.33 -0.15
CA ARG A 144 5.34 -2.13 -1.47
C ARG A 144 4.70 -2.98 -2.55
N ARG A 145 4.39 -4.23 -2.24
CA ARG A 145 3.68 -5.16 -3.10
C ARG A 145 2.66 -5.94 -2.27
N ALA A 146 1.39 -5.73 -2.54
CA ALA A 146 0.29 -6.46 -1.91
C ALA A 146 0.25 -7.91 -2.44
N GLY A 147 1.25 -8.72 -2.05
CA GLY A 147 1.40 -10.11 -2.48
C GLY A 147 1.42 -11.07 -1.31
N ARG A 148 1.00 -12.31 -1.56
CA ARG A 148 0.95 -13.38 -0.54
C ARG A 148 2.33 -13.74 0.03
N PRO A 149 3.45 -13.76 -0.76
CA PRO A 149 4.79 -13.94 -0.18
C PRO A 149 5.19 -12.83 0.80
N GLU A 150 4.88 -11.56 0.46
CA GLU A 150 5.13 -10.42 1.34
C GLU A 150 4.30 -10.50 2.61
N ALA A 151 3.02 -10.86 2.50
CA ALA A 151 2.13 -10.99 3.65
C ALA A 151 2.57 -12.11 4.61
N ALA A 152 3.09 -13.22 4.09
CA ALA A 152 3.63 -14.32 4.89
C ALA A 152 4.86 -13.85 5.69
N VAL A 153 5.79 -13.13 5.06
CA VAL A 153 6.98 -12.56 5.70
C VAL A 153 6.58 -11.50 6.73
N ASP A 154 5.66 -10.60 6.37
CA ASP A 154 5.16 -9.56 7.29
C ASP A 154 4.50 -10.17 8.53
N LEU A 155 3.69 -11.22 8.37
CA LEU A 155 3.08 -11.94 9.50
C LEU A 155 4.15 -12.52 10.42
N ALA A 156 5.22 -13.09 9.86
CA ALA A 156 6.35 -13.61 10.65
C ALA A 156 7.03 -12.49 11.45
N VAL A 157 7.31 -11.35 10.82
CA VAL A 157 7.92 -10.18 11.48
C VAL A 157 7.00 -9.63 12.58
N LEU A 158 5.69 -9.50 12.32
CA LEU A 158 4.71 -9.05 13.30
C LEU A 158 4.56 -10.02 14.49
N ALA A 159 4.88 -11.30 14.29
CA ALA A 159 4.88 -12.34 15.31
C ALA A 159 6.25 -12.54 15.98
N ASP A 160 7.22 -11.64 15.76
CA ASP A 160 8.60 -11.73 16.25
C ASP A 160 9.31 -13.05 15.85
N GLN A 161 9.00 -13.56 14.64
CA GLN A 161 9.60 -14.76 14.08
C GLN A 161 10.60 -14.43 12.97
N SER A 162 11.48 -15.42 12.66
CA SER A 162 12.35 -15.33 11.50
C SER A 162 11.53 -15.09 10.22
N PRO A 163 11.94 -14.17 9.31
CA PRO A 163 11.22 -13.85 8.08
C PRO A 163 11.42 -14.95 7.01
N VAL A 164 11.16 -16.19 7.41
CA VAL A 164 11.21 -17.42 6.60
C VAL A 164 9.94 -18.22 6.85
N VAL A 165 9.09 -18.34 5.85
CA VAL A 165 7.75 -18.91 5.99
C VAL A 165 7.50 -19.92 4.87
N LEU A 166 7.23 -21.17 5.25
CA LEU A 166 6.64 -22.11 4.30
C LEU A 166 5.23 -21.66 3.96
N ARG A 167 4.95 -21.50 2.67
CA ARG A 167 3.63 -21.18 2.16
C ARG A 167 3.22 -22.11 1.03
N VAL A 168 1.99 -22.55 1.03
CA VAL A 168 1.43 -23.37 -0.05
C VAL A 168 0.00 -22.96 -0.29
N GLU A 169 -0.35 -22.78 -1.56
CA GLU A 169 -1.71 -22.44 -1.94
C GLU A 169 -2.67 -23.57 -1.62
N LEU A 170 -3.78 -23.26 -0.95
CA LEU A 170 -4.84 -24.22 -0.65
C LEU A 170 -5.49 -24.76 -1.91
N ALA A 171 -5.60 -26.08 -2.00
CA ALA A 171 -6.24 -26.76 -3.11
C ALA A 171 -7.42 -27.61 -2.65
N THR A 172 -8.43 -27.70 -3.50
CA THR A 172 -9.57 -28.61 -3.30
C THR A 172 -9.15 -30.07 -3.63
N ASP A 173 -9.93 -31.02 -3.23
CA ASP A 173 -9.72 -32.45 -3.58
C ASP A 173 -9.71 -32.69 -5.11
N GLN A 174 -10.26 -31.75 -5.89
CA GLN A 174 -10.23 -31.81 -7.36
C GLN A 174 -8.96 -31.19 -7.96
N GLY A 175 -8.06 -30.65 -7.13
CA GLY A 175 -6.82 -30.02 -7.57
C GLY A 175 -6.98 -28.58 -8.08
N THR A 176 -8.14 -27.95 -7.88
CA THR A 176 -8.32 -26.52 -8.14
C THR A 176 -7.94 -25.70 -6.91
N LEU A 177 -7.48 -24.46 -7.11
CA LEU A 177 -7.19 -23.57 -6.00
C LEU A 177 -8.48 -23.17 -5.28
N MET A 178 -8.42 -23.05 -3.96
CA MET A 178 -9.56 -22.60 -3.15
C MET A 178 -9.79 -21.10 -3.35
N THR A 179 -11.06 -20.72 -3.41
CA THR A 179 -11.47 -19.31 -3.33
C THR A 179 -11.24 -18.75 -1.92
N PRO A 180 -11.26 -17.40 -1.72
CA PRO A 180 -11.12 -16.80 -0.39
C PRO A 180 -12.13 -17.36 0.64
N ASP A 181 -13.39 -17.54 0.24
CA ASP A 181 -14.43 -18.11 1.13
C ASP A 181 -14.19 -19.57 1.48
N GLN A 182 -13.73 -20.37 0.52
CA GLN A 182 -13.33 -21.75 0.77
C GLN A 182 -12.12 -21.84 1.71
N ALA A 183 -11.15 -20.94 1.59
CA ALA A 183 -10.00 -20.86 2.47
C ALA A 183 -10.41 -20.48 3.92
N ARG A 184 -11.36 -19.54 4.09
CA ARG A 184 -11.94 -19.22 5.41
C ARG A 184 -12.68 -20.42 6.01
N ALA A 185 -13.49 -21.11 5.20
CA ALA A 185 -14.20 -22.30 5.65
C ALA A 185 -13.22 -23.40 6.07
N PHE A 186 -12.17 -23.65 5.28
CA PHE A 186 -11.10 -24.58 5.61
C PHE A 186 -10.42 -24.24 6.94
N ALA A 187 -10.10 -22.98 7.19
CA ALA A 187 -9.53 -22.54 8.47
C ALA A 187 -10.48 -22.85 9.65
N ALA A 188 -11.76 -22.58 9.50
CA ALA A 188 -12.77 -22.85 10.54
C ALA A 188 -12.92 -24.35 10.79
N ASP A 189 -13.00 -25.17 9.75
CA ASP A 189 -13.17 -26.64 9.83
C ASP A 189 -11.98 -27.32 10.53
N HIS A 190 -10.77 -26.77 10.38
CA HIS A 190 -9.55 -27.29 10.98
C HIS A 190 -9.16 -26.58 12.28
N GLY A 191 -9.95 -25.60 12.75
CA GLY A 191 -9.64 -24.82 13.96
C GLY A 191 -8.36 -23.99 13.85
N LEU A 192 -8.02 -23.54 12.63
CA LEU A 192 -6.85 -22.72 12.35
C LEU A 192 -7.19 -21.25 12.44
N ALA A 193 -6.26 -20.44 12.94
CA ALA A 193 -6.36 -18.99 12.82
C ALA A 193 -6.26 -18.57 11.35
N CYS A 194 -6.98 -17.51 10.97
CA CYS A 194 -6.85 -16.94 9.65
C CYS A 194 -6.69 -15.41 9.71
N VAL A 195 -6.07 -14.86 8.69
CA VAL A 195 -5.87 -13.41 8.51
C VAL A 195 -5.95 -13.07 7.03
N THR A 196 -6.47 -11.89 6.73
CA THR A 196 -6.48 -11.39 5.35
C THR A 196 -5.24 -10.56 5.03
N LEU A 197 -4.86 -10.53 3.76
CA LEU A 197 -3.82 -9.66 3.25
C LEU A 197 -4.13 -8.19 3.56
N SER A 198 -5.39 -7.78 3.41
CA SER A 198 -5.87 -6.42 3.69
C SER A 198 -5.71 -6.02 5.17
N GLU A 199 -5.93 -6.93 6.12
CA GLU A 199 -5.71 -6.67 7.55
C GLU A 199 -4.24 -6.44 7.89
N ILE A 200 -3.32 -7.21 7.30
CA ILE A 200 -1.87 -7.03 7.47
C ILE A 200 -1.46 -5.65 6.93
N ILE A 201 -1.89 -5.31 5.72
CA ILE A 201 -1.62 -4.00 5.11
C ILE A 201 -2.15 -2.86 5.98
N ALA A 202 -3.40 -2.95 6.42
CA ALA A 202 -4.02 -1.92 7.25
C ALA A 202 -3.31 -1.73 8.60
N HIS A 203 -2.87 -2.82 9.23
CA HIS A 203 -2.09 -2.77 10.47
C HIS A 203 -0.74 -2.07 10.27
N ARG A 204 0.03 -2.50 9.26
CA ARG A 204 1.33 -1.93 8.95
C ARG A 204 1.24 -0.45 8.59
N ARG A 205 0.26 -0.06 7.76
CA ARG A 205 0.01 1.35 7.42
C ARG A 205 -0.23 2.23 8.63
N ARG A 206 -0.93 1.72 9.65
CA ARG A 206 -1.21 2.48 10.90
C ARG A 206 -0.03 2.52 11.87
N GLY A 207 0.75 1.44 11.94
CA GLY A 207 1.79 1.25 12.97
C GLY A 207 3.18 1.71 12.56
N GLU A 208 3.49 1.71 11.28
CA GLU A 208 4.84 1.96 10.79
C GLU A 208 5.01 3.38 10.25
N ARG A 209 6.14 3.98 10.57
CA ARG A 209 6.52 5.30 10.05
C ARG A 209 7.36 5.13 8.78
N HIS A 210 6.80 5.56 7.66
CA HIS A 210 7.42 5.45 6.34
C HIS A 210 7.98 6.77 5.81
N VAL A 211 7.74 7.88 6.52
CA VAL A 211 8.22 9.20 6.14
C VAL A 211 9.44 9.59 6.95
N GLU A 212 10.39 10.22 6.28
CA GLU A 212 11.61 10.74 6.85
C GLU A 212 11.77 12.21 6.45
N ARG A 213 11.89 13.09 7.45
CA ARG A 213 12.14 14.52 7.24
C ARG A 213 13.61 14.71 6.96
N TYR A 214 13.96 15.40 5.88
CA TYR A 214 15.33 15.59 5.44
C TYR A 214 15.83 17.02 5.68
N SER A 215 15.17 18.01 5.12
CA SER A 215 15.64 19.38 5.13
C SER A 215 14.48 20.36 5.24
N GLU A 216 14.81 21.58 5.63
CA GLU A 216 13.87 22.70 5.63
C GLU A 216 14.57 23.97 5.17
N ALA A 217 13.84 24.82 4.46
CA ALA A 217 14.31 26.09 4.00
C ALA A 217 13.17 27.11 3.91
N GLU A 218 13.49 28.38 4.07
CA GLU A 218 12.55 29.45 3.77
C GLU A 218 12.33 29.56 2.26
N LEU A 219 11.06 29.60 1.84
CA LEU A 219 10.65 29.75 0.46
C LEU A 219 9.73 30.96 0.31
N ALA A 220 10.25 32.03 -0.28
CA ALA A 220 9.44 33.18 -0.66
C ALA A 220 8.68 32.89 -1.96
N THR A 221 7.37 33.08 -1.96
CA THR A 221 6.49 32.88 -3.12
C THR A 221 5.65 34.12 -3.37
N GLU A 222 4.96 34.20 -4.50
CA GLU A 222 4.00 35.28 -4.79
C GLU A 222 2.80 35.30 -3.83
N PHE A 223 2.55 34.20 -3.09
CA PHE A 223 1.45 34.07 -2.13
C PHE A 223 1.88 34.41 -0.69
N GLY A 224 3.18 34.46 -0.42
CA GLY A 224 3.76 34.69 0.89
C GLY A 224 5.01 33.85 1.13
N THR A 225 5.56 33.96 2.34
CA THR A 225 6.73 33.17 2.76
C THR A 225 6.29 31.93 3.51
N PHE A 226 6.84 30.78 3.13
CA PHE A 226 6.61 29.48 3.75
C PHE A 226 7.93 28.86 4.20
N THR A 227 7.88 28.01 5.21
CA THR A 227 8.94 27.04 5.45
C THR A 227 8.65 25.82 4.59
N ALA A 228 9.47 25.57 3.57
CA ALA A 228 9.41 24.37 2.76
C ALA A 228 10.18 23.25 3.46
N ILE A 229 9.51 22.14 3.72
CA ILE A 229 10.08 20.97 4.41
C ILE A 229 9.99 19.77 3.48
N ASP A 230 11.13 19.14 3.25
CA ASP A 230 11.23 17.96 2.40
C ASP A 230 11.08 16.67 3.22
N PHE A 231 10.27 15.76 2.69
CA PHE A 231 10.01 14.44 3.24
C PHE A 231 10.23 13.37 2.19
N ARG A 232 10.92 12.29 2.57
CA ARG A 232 11.12 11.13 1.72
C ARG A 232 10.30 9.95 2.21
N ASN A 233 9.56 9.32 1.30
CA ASN A 233 8.93 8.04 1.57
C ASN A 233 9.97 6.91 1.47
N ARG A 234 10.16 6.14 2.54
CA ARG A 234 11.12 5.04 2.59
C ARG A 234 10.73 3.84 1.73
N LEU A 235 9.44 3.70 1.40
CA LEU A 235 8.94 2.55 0.64
C LEU A 235 9.29 2.63 -0.86
N ASP A 236 9.20 3.82 -1.45
CA ASP A 236 9.36 4.05 -2.89
C ASP A 236 10.45 5.07 -3.24
N GLY A 237 10.98 5.77 -2.22
CA GLY A 237 11.98 6.82 -2.38
C GLY A 237 11.43 8.14 -2.93
N ILE A 238 10.11 8.28 -3.07
CA ILE A 238 9.49 9.50 -3.56
C ILE A 238 9.62 10.60 -2.50
N GLU A 239 10.00 11.79 -2.95
CA GLU A 239 10.12 12.99 -2.13
C GLU A 239 8.81 13.79 -2.20
N HIS A 240 8.36 14.30 -1.04
CA HIS A 240 7.17 15.12 -0.89
C HIS A 240 7.54 16.44 -0.21
N VAL A 241 6.80 17.50 -0.47
CA VAL A 241 7.10 18.81 0.10
C VAL A 241 5.90 19.33 0.89
N ALA A 242 6.16 19.76 2.13
CA ALA A 242 5.21 20.51 2.93
C ALA A 242 5.60 21.99 2.97
N LEU A 243 4.68 22.87 2.58
CA LEU A 243 4.81 24.31 2.73
C LEU A 243 4.06 24.73 4.00
N VAL A 244 4.79 25.16 5.01
CA VAL A 244 4.26 25.53 6.32
C VAL A 244 4.27 27.05 6.46
N ALA A 245 3.12 27.64 6.74
CA ALA A 245 3.00 29.05 7.11
C ALA A 245 2.88 29.19 8.62
N GLY A 246 3.74 29.99 9.22
CA GLY A 246 3.73 30.25 10.66
C GLY A 246 4.05 29.05 11.54
N ASP A 247 3.68 29.13 12.82
CA ASP A 247 3.86 28.06 13.81
C ASP A 247 2.59 27.20 13.91
N ILE A 248 2.73 25.89 13.81
CA ILE A 248 1.62 24.94 13.94
C ILE A 248 1.04 24.95 15.37
N GLY A 249 1.84 25.32 16.37
CA GLY A 249 1.42 25.45 17.75
C GLY A 249 0.95 24.13 18.37
N ASP A 250 -0.27 24.12 18.92
CA ASP A 250 -0.89 22.95 19.54
C ASP A 250 -1.37 21.87 18.56
N GLY A 251 -1.29 22.13 17.25
CA GLY A 251 -1.72 21.20 16.21
C GLY A 251 -3.24 21.11 15.99
N GLU A 252 -4.02 21.92 16.70
CA GLU A 252 -5.49 21.86 16.61
C GLU A 252 -6.04 22.83 15.56
N ARG A 253 -7.03 22.34 14.78
CA ARG A 253 -7.75 23.13 13.76
C ARG A 253 -6.84 23.83 12.74
N VAL A 254 -5.71 23.21 12.40
CA VAL A 254 -4.75 23.73 11.42
C VAL A 254 -5.39 23.78 10.03
N LEU A 255 -5.22 24.87 9.28
CA LEU A 255 -5.70 24.95 7.90
C LEU A 255 -4.76 24.11 7.01
N VAL A 256 -5.29 23.06 6.38
CA VAL A 256 -4.49 22.09 5.63
C VAL A 256 -5.02 21.89 4.23
N ARG A 257 -4.12 21.93 3.24
CA ARG A 257 -4.34 21.41 1.91
C ARG A 257 -3.44 20.20 1.68
N VAL A 258 -4.01 19.04 1.38
CA VAL A 258 -3.28 17.90 0.80
C VAL A 258 -3.47 17.95 -0.71
N HIS A 259 -2.43 18.37 -1.43
CA HIS A 259 -2.43 18.53 -2.87
C HIS A 259 -1.75 17.34 -3.55
N SER A 260 -2.45 16.68 -4.47
CA SER A 260 -1.88 15.61 -5.30
C SER A 260 -1.27 16.22 -6.55
N GLU A 261 -0.01 15.89 -6.83
CA GLU A 261 0.75 16.34 -8.01
C GLU A 261 -0.05 16.26 -9.31
N CYS A 262 0.04 17.30 -10.09
CA CYS A 262 -0.50 17.38 -11.43
C CYS A 262 0.39 18.28 -12.30
N LEU A 263 1.42 17.71 -12.92
CA LEU A 263 2.41 18.44 -13.71
C LEU A 263 1.75 19.37 -14.75
N THR A 264 0.74 18.85 -15.45
CA THR A 264 0.06 19.61 -16.50
C THR A 264 -0.70 20.81 -15.95
N GLY A 265 -1.36 20.68 -14.80
CA GLY A 265 -2.13 21.76 -14.19
C GLY A 265 -1.28 22.70 -13.35
N ASP A 266 -0.41 22.14 -12.51
CA ASP A 266 0.34 22.92 -11.50
C ASP A 266 1.51 23.71 -12.11
N ILE A 267 2.17 23.13 -13.14
CA ILE A 267 3.39 23.72 -13.73
C ILE A 267 3.14 24.22 -15.16
N LEU A 268 2.46 23.41 -16.00
CA LEU A 268 2.28 23.76 -17.42
C LEU A 268 1.06 24.63 -17.67
N GLY A 269 0.25 24.96 -16.64
CA GLY A 269 -0.90 25.85 -16.76
C GLY A 269 -2.03 25.27 -17.63
N SER A 270 -2.20 23.96 -17.67
CA SER A 270 -3.28 23.31 -18.44
C SER A 270 -4.65 23.75 -17.96
N LEU A 271 -5.47 24.20 -18.88
CA LEU A 271 -6.87 24.59 -18.63
C LEU A 271 -7.83 23.36 -18.59
N ARG A 272 -7.36 22.15 -18.89
CA ARG A 272 -8.17 20.92 -18.87
C ARG A 272 -8.56 20.46 -17.46
N CYS A 273 -7.87 20.93 -16.43
CA CYS A 273 -8.16 20.62 -15.03
C CYS A 273 -8.13 21.90 -14.18
N ASP A 274 -8.51 21.76 -12.91
CA ASP A 274 -8.54 22.83 -11.92
C ASP A 274 -7.37 22.77 -10.92
N CYS A 275 -6.38 21.89 -11.13
CA CYS A 275 -5.35 21.57 -10.14
C CYS A 275 -4.48 22.78 -9.78
N GLY A 276 -3.89 23.47 -10.76
CA GLY A 276 -3.07 24.66 -10.52
C GLY A 276 -3.83 25.77 -9.79
N HIS A 277 -5.06 26.03 -10.20
CA HIS A 277 -5.91 27.01 -9.51
C HIS A 277 -6.20 26.61 -8.06
N GLN A 278 -6.44 25.31 -7.79
CA GLN A 278 -6.63 24.81 -6.44
C GLN A 278 -5.36 24.95 -5.59
N LEU A 279 -4.18 24.69 -6.17
CA LEU A 279 -2.91 24.87 -5.48
C LEU A 279 -2.69 26.33 -5.09
N HIS A 280 -2.84 27.24 -6.04
CA HIS A 280 -2.68 28.68 -5.81
C HIS A 280 -3.68 29.22 -4.78
N ALA A 281 -4.95 28.86 -4.89
CA ALA A 281 -5.97 29.26 -3.93
C ALA A 281 -5.69 28.74 -2.52
N ALA A 282 -5.17 27.50 -2.41
CA ALA A 282 -4.79 26.94 -1.11
C ALA A 282 -3.57 27.64 -0.51
N MET A 283 -2.54 27.93 -1.31
CA MET A 283 -1.37 28.67 -0.86
C MET A 283 -1.76 30.08 -0.38
N GLN A 284 -2.61 30.77 -1.13
CA GLN A 284 -3.13 32.08 -0.78
C GLN A 284 -3.93 32.04 0.54
N ALA A 285 -4.83 31.06 0.70
CA ALA A 285 -5.65 30.91 1.90
C ALA A 285 -4.78 30.63 3.14
N VAL A 286 -3.81 29.73 3.03
CA VAL A 286 -2.90 29.38 4.13
C VAL A 286 -1.99 30.53 4.49
N ALA A 287 -1.47 31.28 3.51
CA ALA A 287 -0.66 32.47 3.75
C ALA A 287 -1.47 33.60 4.41
N ALA A 288 -2.71 33.82 3.98
CA ALA A 288 -3.60 34.83 4.55
C ALA A 288 -4.00 34.51 6.00
N GLU A 289 -4.18 33.23 6.34
CA GLU A 289 -4.43 32.79 7.71
C GLU A 289 -3.18 32.91 8.61
N GLY A 290 -1.98 32.86 8.02
CA GLY A 290 -0.71 32.95 8.72
C GLY A 290 -0.34 31.71 9.54
N ARG A 291 -1.15 30.65 9.48
CA ARG A 291 -0.95 29.36 10.17
C ARG A 291 -1.56 28.24 9.35
N GLY A 292 -0.76 27.33 8.81
CA GLY A 292 -1.29 26.20 8.06
C GLY A 292 -0.26 25.45 7.24
N VAL A 293 -0.73 24.46 6.50
CA VAL A 293 0.11 23.56 5.70
C VAL A 293 -0.49 23.35 4.31
N VAL A 294 0.33 23.53 3.28
CA VAL A 294 0.06 23.00 1.95
C VAL A 294 1.02 21.83 1.71
N LEU A 295 0.50 20.61 1.76
CA LEU A 295 1.28 19.40 1.53
C LEU A 295 1.15 18.98 0.06
N TYR A 296 2.28 18.99 -0.66
CA TYR A 296 2.38 18.61 -2.06
C TYR A 296 2.86 17.16 -2.15
N LEU A 297 1.94 16.25 -2.51
CA LEU A 297 2.23 14.82 -2.67
C LEU A 297 2.62 14.52 -4.12
N ARG A 298 3.90 14.14 -4.32
CA ARG A 298 4.42 13.69 -5.60
C ARG A 298 4.08 12.21 -5.82
N GLY A 299 4.20 11.75 -7.08
CA GLY A 299 3.81 10.39 -7.46
C GLY A 299 2.30 10.18 -7.62
N HIS A 300 1.48 11.21 -7.42
CA HIS A 300 0.02 11.16 -7.53
C HIS A 300 -0.51 11.62 -8.91
N GLU A 301 0.38 11.80 -9.90
CA GLU A 301 0.02 12.21 -11.26
C GLU A 301 -1.05 11.29 -11.87
N GLY A 302 -2.10 11.88 -12.46
CA GLY A 302 -3.17 11.12 -13.07
C GLY A 302 -3.96 10.24 -12.09
N ARG A 303 -3.96 10.54 -10.77
CA ARG A 303 -4.48 9.71 -9.67
C ARG A 303 -3.62 8.48 -9.37
N GLY A 304 -2.30 8.62 -9.54
CA GLY A 304 -1.35 7.55 -9.28
C GLY A 304 -0.98 6.69 -10.49
N ILE A 305 -1.59 6.94 -11.67
CA ILE A 305 -1.27 6.19 -12.90
C ILE A 305 -0.05 6.72 -13.64
N GLY A 306 0.47 7.88 -13.24
CA GLY A 306 1.62 8.52 -13.86
C GLY A 306 1.30 9.36 -15.10
N LEU A 307 2.28 10.18 -15.52
CA LEU A 307 2.10 11.13 -16.61
C LEU A 307 1.83 10.47 -17.97
N LEU A 308 2.51 9.36 -18.25
CA LEU A 308 2.36 8.66 -19.53
C LEU A 308 0.92 8.19 -19.75
N HIS A 309 0.36 7.45 -18.78
CA HIS A 309 -1.02 6.95 -18.86
C HIS A 309 -2.04 8.09 -18.80
N LYS A 310 -1.75 9.16 -18.06
CA LYS A 310 -2.60 10.35 -18.07
C LYS A 310 -2.71 10.97 -19.46
N LEU A 311 -1.61 11.07 -20.22
CA LEU A 311 -1.66 11.59 -21.59
C LEU A 311 -2.41 10.64 -22.53
N GLN A 312 -2.29 9.33 -22.35
CA GLN A 312 -3.12 8.33 -23.06
C GLN A 312 -4.60 8.48 -22.71
N ALA A 313 -4.93 8.66 -21.42
CA ALA A 313 -6.31 8.93 -20.99
C ALA A 313 -6.85 10.22 -21.62
N TYR A 314 -6.04 11.26 -21.82
CA TYR A 314 -6.46 12.47 -22.53
C TYR A 314 -6.83 12.19 -24.00
N GLN A 315 -6.11 11.31 -24.70
CA GLN A 315 -6.45 10.90 -26.07
C GLN A 315 -7.81 10.17 -26.12
N LEU A 316 -8.08 9.30 -25.13
CA LEU A 316 -9.36 8.63 -25.01
C LEU A 316 -10.51 9.62 -24.69
N GLN A 317 -10.26 10.61 -23.84
CA GLN A 317 -11.21 11.67 -23.55
C GLN A 317 -11.53 12.54 -24.78
N ASP A 318 -10.53 12.84 -25.62
CA ASP A 318 -10.74 13.56 -26.88
C ASP A 318 -11.62 12.76 -27.85
N SER A 319 -11.63 11.41 -27.72
CA SER A 319 -12.53 10.52 -28.48
C SER A 319 -13.92 10.34 -27.85
N GLY A 320 -14.22 11.03 -26.72
CA GLY A 320 -15.54 11.06 -26.09
C GLY A 320 -15.69 10.30 -24.78
N ARG A 321 -14.65 9.59 -24.30
CA ARG A 321 -14.66 8.93 -22.98
C ARG A 321 -14.66 9.95 -21.84
N ASP A 322 -15.15 9.57 -20.66
CA ASP A 322 -14.95 10.37 -19.46
C ASP A 322 -13.63 9.97 -18.75
N THR A 323 -13.27 10.69 -17.69
CA THR A 323 -11.99 10.47 -16.97
C THR A 323 -11.92 9.11 -16.27
N VAL A 324 -13.04 8.58 -15.77
CA VAL A 324 -13.11 7.30 -15.07
C VAL A 324 -13.02 6.15 -16.07
N ASP A 325 -13.86 6.21 -17.11
CA ASP A 325 -13.90 5.20 -18.17
C ASP A 325 -12.57 5.12 -18.94
N ALA A 326 -11.90 6.26 -19.16
CA ALA A 326 -10.60 6.28 -19.82
C ALA A 326 -9.52 5.52 -19.02
N ASN A 327 -9.53 5.58 -17.69
CA ASN A 327 -8.62 4.81 -16.86
C ASN A 327 -8.97 3.31 -16.89
N LEU A 328 -10.25 2.96 -16.79
CA LEU A 328 -10.71 1.56 -16.84
C LEU A 328 -10.41 0.92 -18.20
N ASP A 329 -10.59 1.65 -19.31
CA ASP A 329 -10.25 1.18 -20.66
C ASP A 329 -8.74 0.90 -20.82
N LEU A 330 -7.89 1.54 -20.01
CA LEU A 330 -6.44 1.27 -19.93
C LEU A 330 -6.08 0.14 -18.96
N GLY A 331 -7.07 -0.51 -18.33
CA GLY A 331 -6.84 -1.55 -17.30
C GLY A 331 -6.27 -1.00 -15.99
N LEU A 332 -6.52 0.29 -15.70
CA LEU A 332 -5.98 0.98 -14.54
C LEU A 332 -7.09 1.29 -13.52
N PRO A 333 -6.78 1.32 -12.21
CA PRO A 333 -7.77 1.66 -11.20
C PRO A 333 -8.29 3.10 -11.35
N ALA A 334 -9.51 3.34 -10.93
CA ALA A 334 -10.12 4.66 -10.96
C ALA A 334 -9.36 5.69 -10.08
N ASP A 335 -8.79 5.24 -8.97
CA ASP A 335 -7.95 6.04 -8.07
C ASP A 335 -6.95 5.13 -7.31
N ALA A 336 -5.65 5.27 -7.60
CA ALA A 336 -4.56 4.51 -6.98
C ALA A 336 -3.76 5.33 -5.95
N ARG A 337 -4.26 6.50 -5.51
CA ARG A 337 -3.54 7.39 -4.59
C ARG A 337 -3.56 6.86 -3.16
N ASP A 338 -2.39 6.85 -2.53
CA ASP A 338 -2.25 6.59 -1.10
C ASP A 338 -2.11 7.92 -0.31
N TYR A 339 -3.10 8.21 0.52
CA TYR A 339 -3.09 9.40 1.39
C TYR A 339 -2.44 9.14 2.75
N GLY A 340 -2.06 7.90 3.07
CA GLY A 340 -1.43 7.53 4.33
C GLY A 340 -0.09 8.21 4.55
N ILE A 341 0.71 8.36 3.49
CA ILE A 341 1.96 9.13 3.53
C ILE A 341 1.68 10.60 3.90
N GLY A 342 0.64 11.18 3.31
CA GLY A 342 0.21 12.54 3.65
C GLY A 342 -0.20 12.68 5.12
N ALA A 343 -0.89 11.70 5.67
CA ALA A 343 -1.27 11.69 7.08
C ALA A 343 -0.05 11.58 8.00
N GLN A 344 0.93 10.73 7.67
CA GLN A 344 2.18 10.61 8.43
C GLN A 344 3.00 11.91 8.40
N ILE A 345 3.09 12.58 7.26
CA ILE A 345 3.76 13.88 7.15
C ILE A 345 3.07 14.92 8.02
N LEU A 346 1.74 15.03 7.97
CA LEU A 346 0.98 15.97 8.79
C LEU A 346 1.14 15.68 10.30
N THR A 347 1.18 14.42 10.69
CA THR A 347 1.45 14.01 12.08
C THR A 347 2.88 14.39 12.50
N ASP A 348 3.88 14.22 11.62
CA ASP A 348 5.27 14.65 11.88
C ASP A 348 5.39 16.17 12.08
N LEU A 349 4.58 16.94 11.36
CA LEU A 349 4.49 18.40 11.50
C LEU A 349 3.75 18.84 12.76
N GLY A 350 3.21 17.91 13.55
CA GLY A 350 2.49 18.18 14.78
C GLY A 350 1.01 18.50 14.60
N VAL A 351 0.43 18.30 13.41
CA VAL A 351 -1.02 18.45 13.19
C VAL A 351 -1.76 17.34 13.90
N ARG A 352 -2.79 17.68 14.68
CA ARG A 352 -3.69 16.75 15.39
C ARG A 352 -5.10 16.80 14.82
N SER A 353 -5.61 18.01 14.62
CA SER A 353 -6.86 18.23 13.92
C SER A 353 -6.73 19.30 12.87
N MET A 354 -7.52 19.21 11.80
CA MET A 354 -7.39 20.11 10.68
C MET A 354 -8.73 20.65 10.16
N ARG A 355 -8.65 21.83 9.56
CA ARG A 355 -9.64 22.39 8.65
C ARG A 355 -9.14 22.06 7.23
N LEU A 356 -9.77 21.09 6.58
CA LEU A 356 -9.25 20.52 5.33
C LEU A 356 -9.79 21.28 4.11
N LEU A 357 -8.90 21.95 3.36
CA LEU A 357 -9.18 22.58 2.07
C LEU A 357 -9.40 21.49 1.00
N SER A 358 -10.65 21.09 0.76
CA SER A 358 -10.96 20.02 -0.19
C SER A 358 -12.41 20.06 -0.66
N ASN A 359 -12.61 19.80 -1.97
CA ASN A 359 -13.91 19.54 -2.59
C ASN A 359 -14.20 18.03 -2.70
N ASN A 360 -13.23 17.16 -2.34
CA ASN A 360 -13.36 15.70 -2.44
C ASN A 360 -13.66 15.09 -1.06
N PRO A 361 -14.84 14.51 -0.83
CA PRO A 361 -15.18 13.86 0.45
C PRO A 361 -14.35 12.59 0.72
N ALA A 362 -13.90 11.87 -0.30
CA ALA A 362 -13.11 10.64 -0.13
C ALA A 362 -11.73 10.88 0.50
N LYS A 363 -11.16 12.08 0.41
CA LYS A 363 -9.89 12.43 1.09
C LYS A 363 -9.98 12.34 2.61
N ARG A 364 -11.18 12.44 3.18
CA ARG A 364 -11.41 12.35 4.61
C ARG A 364 -11.01 10.97 5.16
N ALA A 365 -11.56 9.91 4.57
CA ALA A 365 -11.33 8.54 5.03
C ALA A 365 -9.82 8.16 5.02
N GLY A 366 -9.08 8.62 4.00
CA GLY A 366 -7.65 8.34 3.87
C GLY A 366 -6.76 9.05 4.91
N LEU A 367 -7.24 10.11 5.57
CA LEU A 367 -6.48 10.86 6.59
C LEU A 367 -6.88 10.46 8.02
N GLU A 368 -8.17 10.23 8.29
CA GLU A 368 -8.67 9.89 9.63
C GLU A 368 -8.15 8.54 10.14
N GLY A 369 -7.84 7.59 9.24
CA GLY A 369 -7.29 6.27 9.58
C GLY A 369 -5.92 6.30 10.29
N TYR A 370 -5.24 7.45 10.33
CA TYR A 370 -3.90 7.64 10.90
C TYR A 370 -3.88 8.53 12.15
N GLY A 371 -5.00 8.66 12.85
CA GLY A 371 -5.08 9.42 14.10
C GLY A 371 -5.23 10.93 13.93
N LEU A 372 -5.41 11.42 12.71
CA LEU A 372 -5.76 12.80 12.41
C LEU A 372 -7.28 12.99 12.46
N SER A 373 -7.74 14.08 13.03
CA SER A 373 -9.16 14.42 13.00
C SER A 373 -9.43 15.59 12.03
N ILE A 374 -10.53 15.48 11.27
CA ILE A 374 -10.98 16.56 10.39
C ILE A 374 -12.11 17.32 11.09
N ALA A 375 -11.77 18.45 11.69
CA ALA A 375 -12.70 19.30 12.40
C ALA A 375 -13.68 20.00 11.47
N GLU A 376 -13.25 20.33 10.25
CA GLU A 376 -14.05 21.07 9.28
C GLU A 376 -13.52 20.83 7.87
N ARG A 377 -14.41 20.80 6.87
CA ARG A 377 -14.04 20.85 5.46
C ARG A 377 -14.27 22.26 4.92
N VAL A 378 -13.21 22.87 4.39
CA VAL A 378 -13.25 24.19 3.77
C VAL A 378 -13.24 24.00 2.26
N PRO A 379 -14.30 24.39 1.54
CA PRO A 379 -14.35 24.25 0.10
C PRO A 379 -13.39 25.20 -0.60
N LEU A 380 -12.78 24.74 -1.69
CA LEU A 380 -12.00 25.56 -2.61
C LEU A 380 -12.93 25.98 -3.78
N VAL A 381 -13.27 27.22 -3.81
CA VAL A 381 -14.12 27.77 -4.89
C VAL A 381 -13.24 28.02 -6.13
N ILE A 382 -13.48 27.25 -7.20
CA ILE A 382 -12.80 27.42 -8.48
C ILE A 382 -13.86 27.69 -9.54
N VAL A 383 -13.69 28.79 -10.27
CA VAL A 383 -14.59 29.16 -11.37
C VAL A 383 -14.31 28.24 -12.57
N PRO A 384 -15.31 27.49 -13.08
CA PRO A 384 -15.14 26.67 -14.27
C PRO A 384 -14.79 27.53 -15.50
N ASN A 385 -14.00 26.96 -16.42
CA ASN A 385 -13.74 27.53 -17.73
C ASN A 385 -14.27 26.59 -18.86
N GLU A 386 -14.28 27.08 -20.11
CA GLU A 386 -14.77 26.31 -21.26
C GLU A 386 -14.07 24.97 -21.49
N HIS A 387 -12.80 24.85 -21.05
CA HIS A 387 -11.99 23.62 -21.23
C HIS A 387 -12.14 22.61 -20.10
N ASN A 388 -12.53 23.02 -18.87
CA ASN A 388 -12.64 22.11 -17.72
C ASN A 388 -14.08 21.88 -17.23
N ALA A 389 -15.08 22.56 -17.78
CA ALA A 389 -16.47 22.44 -17.32
C ALA A 389 -16.96 20.98 -17.33
N ARG A 390 -16.69 20.23 -18.40
CA ARG A 390 -17.04 18.79 -18.51
C ARG A 390 -16.29 17.95 -17.47
N TYR A 391 -15.03 18.22 -17.24
CA TYR A 391 -14.20 17.51 -16.24
C TYR A 391 -14.72 17.73 -14.82
N LEU A 392 -15.11 18.97 -14.49
CA LEU A 392 -15.69 19.31 -13.18
C LEU A 392 -17.08 18.67 -13.00
N ALA A 393 -17.91 18.66 -14.04
CA ALA A 393 -19.19 17.95 -14.02
C ALA A 393 -19.01 16.45 -13.74
N THR A 394 -18.07 15.77 -14.42
CA THR A 394 -17.76 14.36 -14.15
C THR A 394 -17.31 14.13 -12.72
N LYS A 395 -16.49 15.04 -12.15
CA LYS A 395 -16.08 14.95 -10.74
C LYS A 395 -17.27 15.09 -9.78
N ALA A 396 -18.19 15.98 -10.06
CA ALA A 396 -19.39 16.16 -9.24
C ALA A 396 -20.31 14.92 -9.30
N GLU A 397 -20.64 14.47 -10.51
CA GLU A 397 -21.64 13.41 -10.75
C GLU A 397 -21.12 12.02 -10.35
N ARG A 398 -19.88 11.68 -10.70
CA ARG A 398 -19.34 10.32 -10.53
C ARG A 398 -18.45 10.14 -9.30
N MET A 399 -17.97 11.23 -8.68
CA MET A 399 -17.01 11.18 -7.57
C MET A 399 -17.47 11.97 -6.34
N GLY A 400 -18.69 12.51 -6.34
CA GLY A 400 -19.27 13.22 -5.21
C GLY A 400 -18.53 14.51 -4.82
N HIS A 401 -17.79 15.14 -5.78
CA HIS A 401 -17.18 16.43 -5.52
C HIS A 401 -18.24 17.51 -5.36
N GLU A 402 -18.10 18.34 -4.33
CA GLU A 402 -19.01 19.44 -4.07
C GLU A 402 -18.37 20.75 -4.56
N TYR A 403 -19.01 21.39 -5.54
CA TYR A 403 -18.66 22.72 -6.01
C TYR A 403 -19.79 23.68 -5.61
N ARG A 404 -19.46 24.79 -4.90
CA ARG A 404 -20.42 25.86 -4.67
C ARG A 404 -20.54 26.67 -5.96
N ASP A 405 -21.79 26.95 -6.37
CA ASP A 405 -22.04 27.90 -7.47
C ASP A 405 -21.55 29.30 -7.05
N ALA A 406 -20.66 29.87 -7.87
CA ALA A 406 -20.13 31.23 -7.66
C ALA A 406 -21.22 32.33 -7.69
N THR A 407 -22.49 31.93 -7.92
CA THR A 407 -23.66 32.84 -8.00
C THR A 407 -24.31 33.13 -6.65
N GLU A 408 -23.96 32.42 -5.56
CA GLU A 408 -24.61 32.64 -4.25
C GLU A 408 -23.96 33.75 -3.39
N GLU A 409 -22.77 34.25 -3.70
CA GLU A 409 -22.12 35.32 -2.92
C GLU A 409 -22.51 36.77 -3.31
N THR A 410 -23.42 36.97 -4.27
CA THR A 410 -23.83 38.33 -4.71
C THR A 410 -25.13 38.82 -4.12
N VAL A 411 -25.74 38.17 -3.13
CA VAL A 411 -27.07 38.55 -2.60
C VAL A 411 -27.05 39.12 -1.17
N ASP A 412 -25.90 39.45 -0.58
CA ASP A 412 -25.92 40.18 0.70
C ASP A 412 -25.14 41.51 0.65
N GLY A 413 -25.40 42.29 -0.39
CA GLY A 413 -25.03 43.69 -0.50
C GLY A 413 -25.92 44.56 0.34
N ARG A 414 -25.65 44.75 1.62
CA ARG A 414 -26.21 45.88 2.38
C ARG A 414 -25.38 47.13 2.15
N THR A 415 -25.96 48.04 1.37
CA THR A 415 -25.69 49.47 1.35
C THR A 415 -25.73 50.06 2.76
N ALA A 416 -24.68 50.73 3.18
CA ALA A 416 -24.68 52.01 3.86
C ALA A 416 -23.26 52.61 3.85
#